data_2fc7e7d549d28474dbe3232eed5f9b66
#
_entry.id   2fc7e7d549d28474dbe3232eed5f9b66
#
_cell.length_a   1.000
_cell.length_b   1.000
_cell.length_c   1.000
_cell.angle_alpha   90.00
_cell.angle_beta   90.00
_cell.angle_gamma   90.00
#
_symmetry.space_group_name_H-M   'P 1'
#
loop_
_entity.id
_entity.type
_entity.pdbx_description
1 polymer ?
#
loop_
_entity_poly.entity_id
_entity_poly.type
_entity_poly.pdbx_seq_one_letter_code
_entity_poly.pdbx_strand_id
1 'polypeptide(L)'
;MTGGCGAGSPQLQWLVGDLAASKAKCTLALFHHPRFSSGYHGNDPAVAPFWDALYAAGADLVVNGHEHSYERFGPQDPSGAADDDRGIIELIAGTGGADLRTFNDPEPNSRVRSSLAHGVLSLTLRPSGWAWAFTSVDGTFSDTGSAGCH
;
A
#
# COMPACT_ATOMS: atom_id res chain seq x y z
N MET A 1 -2.69 14.53 11.95
CA MET A 1 -1.67 13.60 12.52
C MET A 1 -0.73 14.42 13.40
N THR A 2 -0.57 14.04 14.66
CA THR A 2 0.42 14.65 15.56
C THR A 2 1.82 14.25 15.09
N GLY A 3 2.64 15.22 14.68
CA GLY A 3 4.02 15.00 14.24
C GLY A 3 4.27 15.09 12.75
N GLY A 4 3.22 15.01 11.92
CA GLY A 4 3.34 15.11 10.46
C GLY A 4 4.11 13.98 9.79
N CYS A 5 4.05 13.93 8.45
CA CYS A 5 4.77 12.97 7.60
C CYS A 5 5.90 13.64 6.80
N GLY A 6 6.07 14.96 6.96
CA GLY A 6 7.02 15.74 6.17
C GLY A 6 8.47 15.41 6.46
N ALA A 7 9.34 15.89 5.57
CA ALA A 7 10.79 15.78 5.74
C ALA A 7 11.22 16.34 7.11
N GLY A 8 12.02 15.56 7.85
CA GLY A 8 12.49 15.94 9.19
C GLY A 8 11.48 15.73 10.32
N SER A 9 10.28 15.21 10.05
CA SER A 9 9.33 14.89 11.11
C SER A 9 9.86 13.77 12.03
N PRO A 10 9.51 13.79 13.33
CA PRO A 10 9.92 12.71 14.26
C PRO A 10 9.51 11.32 13.77
N GLN A 11 8.35 11.20 13.12
CA GLN A 11 7.85 9.93 12.59
C GLN A 11 8.70 9.43 11.41
N LEU A 12 9.10 10.32 10.49
CA LEU A 12 9.99 9.94 9.39
C LEU A 12 11.38 9.56 9.91
N GLN A 13 11.92 10.31 10.90
CA GLN A 13 13.20 9.99 11.50
C GLN A 13 13.18 8.61 12.19
N TRP A 14 12.09 8.31 12.90
CA TRP A 14 11.89 6.98 13.48
C TRP A 14 11.86 5.90 12.40
N LEU A 15 11.06 6.09 11.32
CA LEU A 15 10.95 5.13 10.22
C LEU A 15 12.31 4.83 9.58
N VAL A 16 13.09 5.87 9.27
CA VAL A 16 14.42 5.72 8.68
C VAL A 16 15.36 4.93 9.62
N GLY A 17 15.32 5.24 10.91
CA GLY A 17 16.11 4.52 11.92
C GLY A 17 15.69 3.06 12.07
N ASP A 18 14.40 2.77 12.05
CA ASP A 18 13.85 1.40 12.15
C ASP A 18 14.23 0.56 10.92
N LEU A 19 14.05 1.14 9.72
CA LEU A 19 14.44 0.50 8.46
C LEU A 19 15.95 0.19 8.42
N ALA A 20 16.79 1.13 8.85
CA ALA A 20 18.25 0.94 8.89
C ALA A 20 18.68 -0.15 9.90
N ALA A 21 17.92 -0.36 10.96
CA ALA A 21 18.20 -1.39 11.97
C ALA A 21 17.69 -2.77 11.57
N SER A 22 16.70 -2.85 10.67
CA SER A 22 16.11 -4.11 10.24
C SER A 22 17.12 -5.01 9.55
N LYS A 23 17.02 -6.32 9.82
CA LYS A 23 17.75 -7.40 9.13
C LYS A 23 16.81 -8.32 8.36
N ALA A 24 15.51 -8.02 8.39
CA ALA A 24 14.52 -8.79 7.66
C ALA A 24 14.71 -8.62 6.15
N LYS A 25 14.55 -9.71 5.41
CA LYS A 25 14.57 -9.66 3.95
C LYS A 25 13.31 -8.98 3.41
N CYS A 26 12.17 -9.22 4.06
CA CYS A 26 10.88 -8.68 3.64
C CYS A 26 10.47 -7.52 4.54
N THR A 27 10.06 -6.42 3.95
CA THR A 27 9.57 -5.24 4.67
C THR A 27 8.16 -4.88 4.24
N LEU A 28 7.24 -4.87 5.19
CA LEU A 28 5.87 -4.38 5.06
C LEU A 28 5.72 -3.10 5.88
N ALA A 29 5.16 -2.07 5.27
CA ALA A 29 4.69 -0.88 5.98
C ALA A 29 3.17 -0.79 5.95
N LEU A 30 2.58 -0.32 7.08
CA LEU A 30 1.15 -0.12 7.21
C LEU A 30 0.89 1.28 7.76
N PHE A 31 0.17 2.11 7.00
CA PHE A 31 -0.27 3.44 7.41
C PHE A 31 -1.55 3.84 6.69
N HIS A 32 -2.25 4.88 7.19
CA HIS A 32 -3.63 5.12 6.78
C HIS A 32 -3.77 5.67 5.36
N HIS A 33 -3.05 6.75 5.04
CA HIS A 33 -3.21 7.46 3.76
C HIS A 33 -2.38 6.83 2.65
N PRO A 34 -2.96 6.43 1.51
CA PRO A 34 -2.21 5.90 0.38
C PRO A 34 -1.39 7.00 -0.30
N ARG A 35 -0.22 6.61 -0.83
CA ARG A 35 0.59 7.51 -1.66
C ARG A 35 -0.03 7.67 -3.04
N PHE A 36 -0.49 6.57 -3.60
CA PHE A 36 -1.16 6.52 -4.91
C PHE A 36 -2.55 5.93 -4.74
N SER A 37 -3.54 6.52 -5.41
CA SER A 37 -4.91 6.01 -5.37
C SER A 37 -5.74 6.51 -6.53
N SER A 38 -6.47 5.61 -7.17
CA SER A 38 -7.56 5.93 -8.10
C SER A 38 -8.88 6.28 -7.37
N GLY A 39 -8.90 6.21 -6.04
CA GLY A 39 -10.08 6.45 -5.22
C GLY A 39 -10.51 7.92 -5.17
N TYR A 40 -11.57 8.18 -4.44
CA TYR A 40 -12.21 9.50 -4.38
C TYR A 40 -11.26 10.63 -3.94
N HIS A 41 -10.35 10.37 -2.98
CA HIS A 41 -9.42 11.38 -2.47
C HIS A 41 -8.17 11.53 -3.34
N GLY A 42 -7.86 10.51 -4.18
CA GLY A 42 -6.69 10.52 -5.04
C GLY A 42 -5.37 10.31 -4.29
N ASN A 43 -4.29 10.71 -4.93
CA ASN A 43 -2.93 10.60 -4.42
C ASN A 43 -2.68 11.54 -3.23
N ASP A 44 -2.01 11.06 -2.16
CA ASP A 44 -1.60 11.93 -1.04
C ASP A 44 -0.09 12.23 -1.09
N PRO A 45 0.31 13.43 -1.56
CA PRO A 45 1.71 13.82 -1.59
C PRO A 45 2.32 14.03 -0.20
N ALA A 46 1.51 14.17 0.84
CA ALA A 46 2.00 14.39 2.20
C ALA A 46 2.76 13.17 2.75
N VAL A 47 2.46 11.96 2.25
CA VAL A 47 3.14 10.72 2.64
C VAL A 47 4.30 10.35 1.71
N ALA A 48 4.61 11.15 0.68
CA ALA A 48 5.73 10.91 -0.22
C ALA A 48 7.07 10.66 0.50
N PRO A 49 7.44 11.41 1.58
CA PRO A 49 8.69 11.14 2.29
C PRO A 49 8.76 9.74 2.93
N PHE A 50 7.60 9.16 3.32
CA PHE A 50 7.56 7.78 3.80
C PHE A 50 7.82 6.80 2.66
N TRP A 51 7.18 7.05 1.52
CA TRP A 51 7.37 6.21 0.34
C TRP A 51 8.83 6.23 -0.14
N ASP A 52 9.44 7.42 -0.20
CA ASP A 52 10.86 7.57 -0.57
C ASP A 52 11.78 6.77 0.36
N ALA A 53 11.54 6.84 1.68
CA ALA A 53 12.34 6.12 2.67
C ALA A 53 12.13 4.59 2.57
N LEU A 54 10.91 4.14 2.36
CA LEU A 54 10.56 2.73 2.19
C LEU A 54 11.19 2.16 0.91
N TYR A 55 11.08 2.87 -0.21
CA TYR A 55 11.69 2.46 -1.48
C TYR A 55 13.21 2.42 -1.39
N ALA A 56 13.84 3.43 -0.79
CA ALA A 56 15.29 3.46 -0.58
C ALA A 56 15.80 2.29 0.28
N ALA A 57 14.97 1.81 1.21
CA ALA A 57 15.27 0.67 2.08
C ALA A 57 14.91 -0.69 1.47
N GLY A 58 14.35 -0.73 0.26
CA GLY A 58 13.93 -1.98 -0.38
C GLY A 58 12.68 -2.60 0.24
N ALA A 59 11.71 -1.78 0.64
CA ALA A 59 10.43 -2.31 1.12
C ALA A 59 9.63 -2.94 -0.01
N ASP A 60 8.91 -4.02 0.29
CA ASP A 60 8.19 -4.85 -0.68
C ASP A 60 6.72 -4.50 -0.79
N LEU A 61 6.10 -4.09 0.32
CA LEU A 61 4.66 -3.95 0.43
C LEU A 61 4.28 -2.76 1.30
N VAL A 62 3.32 -1.97 0.81
CA VAL A 62 2.62 -0.95 1.59
C VAL A 62 1.14 -1.32 1.64
N VAL A 63 0.52 -1.22 2.82
CA VAL A 63 -0.91 -1.42 3.02
C VAL A 63 -1.53 -0.17 3.60
N ASN A 64 -2.61 0.28 2.98
CA ASN A 64 -3.32 1.49 3.34
C ASN A 64 -4.83 1.25 3.54
N GLY A 65 -5.47 2.21 4.19
CA GLY A 65 -6.90 2.38 4.25
C GLY A 65 -7.34 3.64 3.51
N HIS A 66 -8.05 4.53 4.21
CA HIS A 66 -8.51 5.86 3.79
C HIS A 66 -9.50 5.87 2.63
N GLU A 67 -9.15 5.28 1.50
CA GLU A 67 -10.10 5.07 0.40
C GLU A 67 -11.04 3.93 0.73
N HIS A 68 -12.34 4.20 0.65
CA HIS A 68 -13.38 3.22 0.98
C HIS A 68 -13.62 2.26 -0.19
N SER A 69 -12.55 1.62 -0.63
CA SER A 69 -12.51 0.69 -1.76
C SER A 69 -11.36 -0.30 -1.59
N TYR A 70 -11.28 -1.27 -2.46
CA TYR A 70 -10.11 -2.13 -2.65
C TYR A 70 -9.37 -1.71 -3.91
N GLU A 71 -8.05 -1.53 -3.80
CA GLU A 71 -7.20 -1.29 -4.95
C GLU A 71 -5.85 -1.95 -4.76
N ARG A 72 -5.30 -2.52 -5.83
CA ARG A 72 -3.94 -3.06 -5.87
C ARG A 72 -3.18 -2.47 -7.04
N PHE A 73 -2.04 -1.91 -6.73
CA PHE A 73 -1.05 -1.46 -7.70
C PHE A 73 -0.08 -2.58 -8.07
N GLY A 74 0.52 -2.50 -9.25
CA GLY A 74 1.75 -3.23 -9.56
C GLY A 74 2.94 -2.66 -8.81
N PRO A 75 4.11 -3.33 -8.85
CA PRO A 75 5.32 -2.78 -8.27
C PRO A 75 5.64 -1.41 -8.89
N GLN A 76 5.93 -0.41 -8.06
CA GLN A 76 6.14 0.97 -8.51
C GLN A 76 7.18 1.71 -7.68
N ASP A 77 7.83 2.66 -8.33
CA ASP A 77 8.78 3.58 -7.73
C ASP A 77 8.08 4.76 -7.01
N PRO A 78 8.83 5.67 -6.35
CA PRO A 78 8.26 6.84 -5.68
C PRO A 78 7.51 7.83 -6.59
N SER A 79 7.69 7.76 -7.89
CA SER A 79 6.94 8.56 -8.86
C SER A 79 5.62 7.92 -9.31
N GLY A 80 5.38 6.66 -8.97
CA GLY A 80 4.27 5.84 -9.43
C GLY A 80 4.53 5.12 -10.76
N ALA A 81 5.74 5.21 -11.29
CA ALA A 81 6.12 4.45 -12.47
C ALA A 81 6.34 2.97 -12.13
N ALA A 82 5.99 2.09 -13.07
CA ALA A 82 6.20 0.65 -12.89
C ALA A 82 7.69 0.33 -12.73
N ASP A 83 8.01 -0.47 -11.73
CA ASP A 83 9.37 -0.93 -11.43
C ASP A 83 9.31 -2.37 -10.95
N ASP A 84 9.43 -3.30 -11.88
CA ASP A 84 9.30 -4.74 -11.60
C ASP A 84 10.49 -5.31 -10.81
N ASP A 85 11.62 -4.60 -10.74
CA ASP A 85 12.83 -5.06 -10.07
C ASP A 85 12.87 -4.68 -8.58
N ARG A 86 12.43 -3.47 -8.22
CA ARG A 86 12.57 -2.88 -6.88
C ARG A 86 11.31 -2.18 -6.37
N GLY A 87 10.25 -2.18 -7.17
CA GLY A 87 9.04 -1.44 -6.88
C GLY A 87 8.27 -2.00 -5.70
N ILE A 88 7.63 -1.11 -4.97
CA ILE A 88 6.74 -1.44 -3.86
C ILE A 88 5.35 -1.75 -4.41
N ILE A 89 4.75 -2.85 -4.00
CA ILE A 89 3.33 -3.11 -4.22
C ILE A 89 2.51 -2.35 -3.17
N GLU A 90 1.49 -1.61 -3.61
CA GLU A 90 0.54 -0.93 -2.73
C GLU A 90 -0.80 -1.64 -2.75
N LEU A 91 -1.33 -1.96 -1.56
CA LEU A 91 -2.66 -2.53 -1.36
C LEU A 91 -3.49 -1.56 -0.53
N ILE A 92 -4.58 -1.06 -1.09
CA ILE A 92 -5.56 -0.27 -0.38
C ILE A 92 -6.74 -1.18 -0.03
N ALA A 93 -7.10 -1.25 1.25
CA ALA A 93 -8.17 -2.09 1.77
C ALA A 93 -9.03 -1.32 2.78
N GLY A 94 -9.66 -0.24 2.35
CA GLY A 94 -10.52 0.59 3.19
C GLY A 94 -11.98 0.13 3.24
N THR A 95 -12.24 -1.14 2.96
CA THR A 95 -13.58 -1.73 2.80
C THR A 95 -14.17 -2.32 4.09
N GLY A 96 -13.65 -1.93 5.27
CA GLY A 96 -13.98 -2.56 6.54
C GLY A 96 -15.32 -2.15 7.18
N GLY A 97 -16.10 -1.23 6.57
CA GLY A 97 -17.42 -0.88 7.12
C GLY A 97 -17.92 0.54 6.89
N ALA A 98 -17.08 1.47 6.45
CA ALA A 98 -17.53 2.79 5.99
C ALA A 98 -18.18 2.70 4.63
N ASP A 99 -19.03 3.67 4.27
CA ASP A 99 -19.71 3.72 2.98
C ASP A 99 -18.69 3.62 1.83
N LEU A 100 -18.90 2.67 0.92
CA LEU A 100 -18.03 2.47 -0.22
C LEU A 100 -18.10 3.65 -1.18
N ARG A 101 -16.97 3.95 -1.82
CA ARG A 101 -16.82 5.06 -2.76
C ARG A 101 -16.30 4.58 -4.11
N THR A 102 -16.80 5.21 -5.16
CA THR A 102 -16.37 4.94 -6.54
C THR A 102 -14.98 5.50 -6.81
N PHE A 103 -14.38 5.00 -7.87
CA PHE A 103 -13.09 5.47 -8.35
C PHE A 103 -13.24 6.70 -9.25
N ASN A 104 -12.18 7.50 -9.30
CA ASN A 104 -11.90 8.47 -10.37
C ASN A 104 -11.26 7.74 -11.56
N ASP A 105 -10.58 8.50 -12.44
CA ASP A 105 -9.78 7.89 -13.50
C ASP A 105 -8.66 7.02 -12.88
N PRO A 106 -8.46 5.81 -13.42
CA PRO A 106 -7.45 4.90 -12.89
C PRO A 106 -6.03 5.46 -12.98
N GLU A 107 -5.28 5.36 -11.90
CA GLU A 107 -3.85 5.63 -11.92
C GLU A 107 -3.10 4.63 -12.82
N PRO A 108 -2.00 5.05 -13.49
CA PRO A 108 -1.37 4.27 -14.56
C PRO A 108 -0.96 2.85 -14.17
N ASN A 109 -0.54 2.62 -12.93
CA ASN A 109 -0.07 1.31 -12.47
C ASN A 109 -1.10 0.54 -11.63
N SER A 110 -2.32 1.03 -11.54
CA SER A 110 -3.41 0.33 -10.86
C SER A 110 -3.84 -0.91 -11.64
N ARG A 111 -3.84 -2.08 -10.99
CA ARG A 111 -4.05 -3.38 -11.62
C ARG A 111 -5.43 -3.97 -11.33
N VAL A 112 -5.89 -3.85 -10.10
CA VAL A 112 -7.16 -4.43 -9.64
C VAL A 112 -7.88 -3.42 -8.77
N ARG A 113 -9.18 -3.26 -8.97
CA ARG A 113 -10.03 -2.33 -8.21
C ARG A 113 -11.41 -2.90 -7.98
N SER A 114 -11.97 -2.65 -6.80
CA SER A 114 -13.38 -2.92 -6.49
C SER A 114 -13.90 -1.96 -5.42
N SER A 115 -15.07 -1.39 -5.67
CA SER A 115 -15.85 -0.62 -4.68
C SER A 115 -17.28 -1.16 -4.54
N LEU A 116 -17.47 -2.43 -4.90
CA LEU A 116 -18.81 -3.03 -4.99
C LEU A 116 -19.25 -3.69 -3.69
N ALA A 117 -18.31 -4.14 -2.86
CA ALA A 117 -18.62 -4.85 -1.62
C ALA A 117 -17.57 -4.57 -0.54
N HIS A 118 -18.00 -4.61 0.72
CA HIS A 118 -17.11 -4.67 1.86
C HIS A 118 -16.31 -5.96 1.85
N GLY A 119 -15.12 -5.95 2.44
CA GLY A 119 -14.25 -7.12 2.43
C GLY A 119 -13.07 -7.02 3.37
N VAL A 120 -12.29 -8.08 3.41
CA VAL A 120 -11.12 -8.21 4.28
C VAL A 120 -9.91 -8.61 3.46
N LEU A 121 -8.80 -7.94 3.71
CA LEU A 121 -7.47 -8.31 3.21
C LEU A 121 -6.79 -9.21 4.24
N SER A 122 -6.40 -10.41 3.81
CA SER A 122 -5.56 -11.33 4.57
C SER A 122 -4.16 -11.35 3.97
N LEU A 123 -3.15 -11.28 4.82
CA LEU A 123 -1.73 -11.38 4.42
C LEU A 123 -1.09 -12.60 5.09
N THR A 124 -0.31 -13.34 4.32
CA THR A 124 0.55 -14.40 4.82
C THR A 124 2.00 -13.99 4.58
N LEU A 125 2.72 -13.67 5.65
CA LEU A 125 4.11 -13.26 5.59
C LEU A 125 5.03 -14.47 5.78
N ARG A 126 6.11 -14.53 4.99
CA ARG A 126 7.13 -15.59 5.02
C ARG A 126 8.52 -14.98 5.03
N PRO A 127 9.58 -15.75 5.36
CA PRO A 127 10.94 -15.21 5.42
C PRO A 127 11.48 -14.61 4.11
N SER A 128 10.94 -15.00 2.95
CA SER A 128 11.44 -14.57 1.64
C SER A 128 10.33 -14.18 0.65
N GLY A 129 9.12 -13.94 1.14
CA GLY A 129 7.98 -13.58 0.29
C GLY A 129 6.70 -13.46 1.10
N TRP A 130 5.64 -13.09 0.43
CA TRP A 130 4.34 -12.89 1.05
C TRP A 130 3.21 -13.25 0.06
N ALA A 131 2.01 -13.44 0.59
CA ALA A 131 0.82 -13.66 -0.20
C ALA A 131 -0.33 -12.81 0.34
N TRP A 132 -1.24 -12.42 -0.54
CA TRP A 132 -2.47 -11.71 -0.18
C TRP A 132 -3.70 -12.45 -0.65
N ALA A 133 -4.77 -12.25 0.07
CA ALA A 133 -6.11 -12.64 -0.33
C ALA A 133 -7.10 -11.57 0.14
N PHE A 134 -7.65 -10.82 -0.78
CA PHE A 134 -8.82 -10.00 -0.52
C PHE A 134 -10.07 -10.80 -0.85
N THR A 135 -11.05 -10.79 0.06
CA THR A 135 -12.33 -11.46 -0.13
C THR A 135 -13.46 -10.55 0.30
N SER A 136 -14.42 -10.30 -0.58
CA SER A 136 -15.63 -9.57 -0.23
C SER A 136 -16.53 -10.42 0.66
N VAL A 137 -17.30 -9.74 1.54
CA VAL A 137 -18.22 -10.43 2.50
C VAL A 137 -19.29 -11.24 1.82
N ASP A 138 -19.72 -10.77 0.66
CA ASP A 138 -20.76 -11.44 -0.17
C ASP A 138 -20.19 -12.49 -1.14
N GLY A 139 -18.85 -12.65 -1.17
CA GLY A 139 -18.18 -13.59 -2.04
C GLY A 139 -18.18 -13.24 -3.54
N THR A 140 -18.64 -12.05 -3.91
CA THR A 140 -18.76 -11.65 -5.33
C THR A 140 -17.44 -11.18 -5.95
N PHE A 141 -16.48 -10.78 -5.10
CA PHE A 141 -15.17 -10.31 -5.54
C PHE A 141 -14.04 -10.88 -4.68
N SER A 142 -12.97 -11.27 -5.34
CA SER A 142 -11.71 -11.65 -4.69
C SER A 142 -10.50 -11.25 -5.54
N ASP A 143 -9.40 -10.93 -4.87
CA ASP A 143 -8.09 -10.74 -5.50
C ASP A 143 -7.02 -11.45 -4.67
N THR A 144 -6.29 -12.34 -5.28
CA THR A 144 -5.28 -13.17 -4.59
C THR A 144 -3.98 -13.20 -5.36
N GLY A 145 -2.88 -13.35 -4.65
CA GLY A 145 -1.58 -13.53 -5.27
C GLY A 145 -0.46 -13.69 -4.27
N SER A 146 0.75 -13.70 -4.78
CA SER A 146 1.97 -13.78 -3.98
C SER A 146 3.13 -13.08 -4.68
N ALA A 147 4.10 -12.61 -3.89
CA ALA A 147 5.34 -12.04 -4.38
C ALA A 147 6.53 -12.52 -3.54
N GLY A 148 7.71 -12.55 -4.15
CA GLY A 148 8.97 -12.66 -3.44
C GLY A 148 9.38 -11.31 -2.86
N CYS A 149 10.33 -11.31 -1.91
CA CYS A 149 10.97 -10.12 -1.42
C CYS A 149 12.31 -9.91 -2.13
N HIS A 150 12.65 -8.67 -2.45
CA HIS A 150 13.90 -8.29 -3.13
C HIS A 150 15.01 -7.86 -2.16
#